data_82f49b7a5c6ff7a805181129ad2ae383
#
_entry.id   82f49b7a5c6ff7a805181129ad2ae383
#
_cell.length_a   1.000
_cell.length_b   1.000
_cell.length_c   1.000
_cell.angle_alpha   90.00
_cell.angle_beta   90.00
_cell.angle_gamma   90.00
#
_symmetry.space_group_name_H-M   'P 1'
#
loop_
_entity.id
_entity.type
_entity.pdbx_description
1 polymer ?
#
loop_
_entity_poly.entity_id
_entity_poly.type
_entity_poly.pdbx_seq_one_letter_code
_entity_poly.pdbx_strand_id
1 'polypeptide(L)'
;MGAEKCTDKSLIFASVASLGKPEYLNEKYFAPDYFNYVIIDEFHHAVNDQYRRIVEYFRPQFLLGLTATPERMDGKNIYEICDYNVPYEISLKDGINKGMLVPFHYYGIYDETDYTKLHIVKGKYVEEELNRTYIGNAYRHELIYKYYCKYGSRQALGFCCSRKHAEEMAKEFGKRGIPSAAVYSNADGEFSMDRAEAIEKLKNGEIKVIFSVDMFNEGVDIPSVDMVMFLRPTESPVVFLQQLGRGLRRNKGKEYLNVLDFIGNYEKAGRVRYLLTGKNKTGKETYYPADKADYPDECFVDFDMRLIDLFAEMDKKQLTIKEQIRNEYFRIKELLGKQPTRMDLFTYMDDDVYQMAVTHSNENPFKKYLNYLEELDELTDEQKRCCQGIGKDFINLLENTNMSKVYKMPVLMAFYNHGNVRMEVSEAELLASWKEFFSTGTNWKDLEKEITYEEYRKISDKNHIQKIMKMPVHFLLKSGEEFFVKKDGAALALRDEMEEIVKEPVLAEQMKDVIEYRAMDYYRRRYKEQIKALL
;
A
#
# COMPACT_ATOMS: atom_id res chain seq x y z
N MET A 1 23.35 -6.13 19.02
CA MET A 1 23.12 -7.22 18.06
C MET A 1 23.55 -8.51 18.75
N GLY A 2 22.63 -9.49 18.88
CA GLY A 2 22.92 -10.73 19.57
C GLY A 2 24.07 -11.49 18.92
N ALA A 3 25.02 -11.90 19.72
CA ALA A 3 26.25 -12.57 19.28
C ALA A 3 26.04 -14.07 18.99
N GLU A 4 24.90 -14.64 19.36
CA GLU A 4 24.63 -16.07 19.21
C GLU A 4 23.80 -16.37 17.96
N LYS A 5 24.37 -17.15 17.05
CA LYS A 5 23.66 -17.72 15.90
C LYS A 5 23.36 -19.18 16.21
N CYS A 6 22.19 -19.43 16.79
CA CYS A 6 21.70 -20.79 17.04
C CYS A 6 20.86 -21.27 15.86
N THR A 7 21.19 -22.42 15.31
CA THR A 7 20.48 -23.05 14.19
C THR A 7 19.81 -24.38 14.55
N ASP A 8 19.94 -24.81 15.81
CA ASP A 8 19.52 -26.10 16.32
C ASP A 8 18.26 -26.06 17.21
N LYS A 9 17.55 -24.96 17.21
CA LYS A 9 16.35 -24.75 18.04
C LYS A 9 15.06 -24.95 17.24
N SER A 10 14.04 -25.44 17.91
CA SER A 10 12.69 -25.59 17.33
C SER A 10 11.99 -24.26 17.09
N LEU A 11 12.39 -23.20 17.78
CA LEU A 11 11.91 -21.84 17.60
C LEU A 11 13.09 -20.91 17.42
N ILE A 12 13.14 -20.22 16.27
CA ILE A 12 14.25 -19.35 15.90
C ILE A 12 13.69 -17.95 15.55
N PHE A 13 14.26 -16.94 16.18
CA PHE A 13 14.02 -15.52 15.84
C PHE A 13 15.20 -15.00 15.03
N ALA A 14 14.93 -14.46 13.86
CA ALA A 14 15.97 -13.93 13.00
C ALA A 14 15.60 -12.53 12.49
N SER A 15 16.58 -11.63 12.41
CA SER A 15 16.37 -10.38 11.68
C SER A 15 16.48 -10.64 10.18
N VAL A 16 15.61 -10.02 9.40
CA VAL A 16 15.63 -10.11 7.93
C VAL A 16 16.97 -9.60 7.38
N ALA A 17 17.51 -8.52 7.96
CA ALA A 17 18.82 -7.98 7.59
C ALA A 17 19.98 -8.98 7.75
N SER A 18 19.84 -9.95 8.66
CA SER A 18 20.83 -11.01 8.84
C SER A 18 20.50 -12.23 7.97
N LEU A 19 19.29 -12.79 8.13
CA LEU A 19 18.89 -14.03 7.43
C LEU A 19 18.76 -13.85 5.92
N GLY A 20 18.30 -12.67 5.44
CA GLY A 20 18.13 -12.38 4.02
C GLY A 20 19.43 -12.25 3.20
N LYS A 21 20.59 -12.44 3.82
CA LYS A 21 21.87 -12.47 3.11
C LYS A 21 22.10 -13.85 2.49
N PRO A 22 22.59 -13.94 1.24
CA PRO A 22 22.82 -15.24 0.56
C PRO A 22 23.73 -16.21 1.33
N GLU A 23 24.67 -15.66 2.12
CA GLU A 23 25.59 -16.45 2.95
C GLU A 23 24.92 -17.24 4.08
N TYR A 24 23.67 -16.89 4.46
CA TYR A 24 22.88 -17.58 5.49
C TYR A 24 21.70 -18.37 4.94
N LEU A 25 21.20 -18.01 3.75
CA LEU A 25 20.13 -18.73 3.05
C LEU A 25 20.72 -19.87 2.21
N ASN A 26 21.17 -20.92 2.86
CA ASN A 26 21.71 -22.10 2.19
C ASN A 26 21.57 -23.31 3.11
N GLU A 27 21.69 -24.51 2.53
CA GLU A 27 21.50 -25.79 3.22
C GLU A 27 22.49 -26.06 4.37
N LYS A 28 23.61 -25.33 4.44
CA LYS A 28 24.57 -25.43 5.55
C LYS A 28 23.95 -24.96 6.87
N TYR A 29 23.04 -23.97 6.81
CA TYR A 29 22.37 -23.41 7.98
C TYR A 29 20.95 -23.96 8.11
N PHE A 30 20.17 -23.90 7.04
CA PHE A 30 18.77 -24.33 7.01
C PHE A 30 18.43 -24.89 5.63
N ALA A 31 17.91 -26.12 5.57
CA ALA A 31 17.30 -26.63 4.35
C ALA A 31 16.02 -25.82 3.99
N PRO A 32 15.62 -25.74 2.73
CA PRO A 32 14.42 -25.04 2.32
C PRO A 32 13.13 -25.45 3.03
N ASP A 33 13.03 -26.70 3.44
CA ASP A 33 11.90 -27.32 4.15
C ASP A 33 12.12 -27.46 5.66
N TYR A 34 13.16 -26.80 6.21
CA TYR A 34 13.52 -26.92 7.62
C TYR A 34 12.42 -26.44 8.57
N PHE A 35 11.70 -25.37 8.19
CA PHE A 35 10.64 -24.79 9.02
C PHE A 35 9.26 -25.21 8.53
N ASN A 36 8.45 -25.81 9.41
CA ASN A 36 7.04 -26.06 9.12
C ASN A 36 6.21 -24.76 9.11
N TYR A 37 6.58 -23.81 9.95
CA TYR A 37 5.92 -22.51 10.10
C TYR A 37 6.93 -21.38 9.93
N VAL A 38 6.61 -20.41 9.08
CA VAL A 38 7.35 -19.16 8.96
C VAL A 38 6.40 -18.01 9.26
N ILE A 39 6.76 -17.19 10.25
CA ILE A 39 5.99 -15.99 10.63
C ILE A 39 6.85 -14.78 10.31
N ILE A 40 6.31 -13.88 9.53
CA ILE A 40 6.99 -12.62 9.14
C ILE A 40 6.23 -11.46 9.75
N ASP A 41 6.86 -10.77 10.68
CA ASP A 41 6.36 -9.51 11.24
C ASP A 41 6.68 -8.35 10.29
N GLU A 42 5.89 -7.27 10.35
CA GLU A 42 5.94 -6.11 9.43
C GLU A 42 5.91 -6.58 7.96
N PHE A 43 4.97 -7.46 7.65
CA PHE A 43 4.87 -8.14 6.36
C PHE A 43 4.72 -7.18 5.16
N HIS A 44 4.33 -5.94 5.39
CA HIS A 44 4.33 -4.91 4.34
C HIS A 44 5.72 -4.65 3.73
N HIS A 45 6.81 -5.10 4.37
CA HIS A 45 8.16 -5.10 3.80
C HIS A 45 8.48 -6.34 2.94
N ALA A 46 7.61 -7.34 2.88
CA ALA A 46 7.90 -8.63 2.24
C ALA A 46 8.21 -8.58 0.73
N VAL A 47 7.88 -7.48 0.08
CA VAL A 47 8.23 -7.24 -1.33
C VAL A 47 9.64 -6.69 -1.55
N ASN A 48 10.37 -6.34 -0.47
CA ASN A 48 11.77 -5.92 -0.57
C ASN A 48 12.65 -7.13 -0.84
N ASP A 49 13.73 -6.96 -1.58
CA ASP A 49 14.60 -8.05 -2.05
C ASP A 49 15.10 -8.99 -0.94
N GLN A 50 15.36 -8.47 0.25
CA GLN A 50 15.82 -9.29 1.37
C GLN A 50 14.71 -10.18 1.93
N TYR A 51 13.50 -9.64 2.08
CA TYR A 51 12.32 -10.40 2.51
C TYR A 51 11.93 -11.43 1.45
N ARG A 52 11.89 -10.99 0.18
CA ARG A 52 11.54 -11.84 -0.95
C ARG A 52 12.45 -13.05 -1.05
N ARG A 53 13.75 -12.87 -0.89
CA ARG A 53 14.71 -13.99 -0.85
C ARG A 53 14.39 -15.00 0.25
N ILE A 54 13.97 -14.56 1.44
CA ILE A 54 13.60 -15.45 2.53
C ILE A 54 12.33 -16.23 2.18
N VAL A 55 11.31 -15.53 1.67
CA VAL A 55 10.03 -16.13 1.29
C VAL A 55 10.19 -17.14 0.14
N GLU A 56 11.04 -16.82 -0.85
CA GLU A 56 11.31 -17.70 -2.00
C GLU A 56 12.19 -18.90 -1.65
N TYR A 57 13.07 -18.75 -0.65
CA TYR A 57 13.96 -19.81 -0.22
C TYR A 57 13.26 -20.89 0.60
N PHE A 58 12.51 -20.49 1.63
CA PHE A 58 11.83 -21.44 2.50
C PHE A 58 10.53 -21.95 1.90
N ARG A 59 10.23 -23.23 2.14
CA ARG A 59 9.00 -23.91 1.72
C ARG A 59 8.23 -24.42 2.94
N PRO A 60 7.72 -23.52 3.80
CA PRO A 60 7.01 -23.93 4.99
C PRO A 60 5.65 -24.55 4.63
N GLN A 61 5.11 -25.37 5.53
CA GLN A 61 3.72 -25.82 5.43
C GLN A 61 2.73 -24.67 5.64
N PHE A 62 3.13 -23.65 6.41
CA PHE A 62 2.33 -22.49 6.70
C PHE A 62 3.18 -21.20 6.78
N LEU A 63 2.84 -20.21 5.96
CA LEU A 63 3.42 -18.87 5.98
C LEU A 63 2.39 -17.91 6.55
N LEU A 64 2.75 -17.16 7.61
CA LEU A 64 1.93 -16.11 8.20
C LEU A 64 2.63 -14.76 8.10
N GLY A 65 1.99 -13.81 7.45
CA GLY A 65 2.39 -12.41 7.46
C GLY A 65 1.56 -11.61 8.47
N LEU A 66 2.22 -10.82 9.31
CA LEU A 66 1.59 -9.89 10.25
C LEU A 66 1.95 -8.46 9.86
N THR A 67 0.98 -7.57 9.75
CA THR A 67 1.21 -6.16 9.49
C THR A 67 0.08 -5.30 10.04
N ALA A 68 0.42 -4.16 10.61
CA ALA A 68 -0.56 -3.14 10.99
C ALA A 68 -1.01 -2.28 9.79
N THR A 69 -0.25 -2.30 8.70
CA THR A 69 -0.44 -1.44 7.53
C THR A 69 -0.23 -2.25 6.26
N PRO A 70 -1.24 -3.03 5.83
CA PRO A 70 -1.14 -3.87 4.64
C PRO A 70 -1.02 -3.05 3.35
N GLU A 71 -1.52 -1.81 3.36
CA GLU A 71 -1.47 -0.91 2.22
C GLU A 71 -0.12 -0.18 2.19
N ARG A 72 0.63 -0.36 1.12
CA ARG A 72 1.92 0.32 0.91
C ARG A 72 1.77 1.49 -0.05
N MET A 73 2.48 2.58 0.25
CA MET A 73 2.54 3.75 -0.64
C MET A 73 3.39 3.51 -1.90
N ASP A 74 4.28 2.50 -1.90
CA ASP A 74 5.06 2.09 -3.06
C ASP A 74 4.33 1.06 -3.96
N GLY A 75 3.08 0.72 -3.59
CA GLY A 75 2.14 -0.09 -4.35
C GLY A 75 2.59 -1.51 -4.68
N LYS A 76 3.66 -2.00 -4.06
CA LYS A 76 4.04 -3.39 -4.22
C LYS A 76 3.04 -4.28 -3.50
N ASN A 77 2.52 -5.27 -4.21
CA ASN A 77 1.44 -6.11 -3.75
C ASN A 77 1.94 -7.21 -2.78
N ILE A 78 1.76 -7.00 -1.49
CA ILE A 78 2.11 -8.01 -0.47
C ILE A 78 1.15 -9.20 -0.47
N TYR A 79 -0.09 -9.00 -0.94
CA TYR A 79 -1.12 -10.04 -0.94
C TYR A 79 -0.79 -11.18 -1.91
N GLU A 80 -0.05 -10.91 -2.98
CA GLU A 80 0.42 -11.92 -3.92
C GLU A 80 1.30 -12.98 -3.23
N ILE A 81 2.14 -12.57 -2.28
CA ILE A 81 3.03 -13.47 -1.54
C ILE A 81 2.25 -14.47 -0.68
N CYS A 82 1.06 -14.09 -0.21
CA CYS A 82 0.16 -14.93 0.58
C CYS A 82 -1.02 -15.45 -0.25
N ASP A 83 -0.89 -15.51 -1.56
CA ASP A 83 -1.95 -15.96 -2.46
C ASP A 83 -3.29 -15.23 -2.23
N TYR A 84 -3.21 -13.94 -1.85
CA TYR A 84 -4.36 -13.11 -1.48
C TYR A 84 -5.18 -13.63 -0.28
N ASN A 85 -4.60 -14.45 0.56
CA ASN A 85 -5.28 -15.03 1.71
C ASN A 85 -5.14 -14.09 2.92
N VAL A 86 -6.22 -13.42 3.30
CA VAL A 86 -6.29 -12.54 4.48
C VAL A 86 -7.26 -13.16 5.48
N PRO A 87 -6.79 -14.02 6.40
CA PRO A 87 -7.66 -14.74 7.31
C PRO A 87 -8.29 -13.86 8.39
N TYR A 88 -7.64 -12.76 8.73
CA TYR A 88 -8.09 -11.85 9.77
C TYR A 88 -7.65 -10.41 9.52
N GLU A 89 -8.58 -9.49 9.68
CA GLU A 89 -8.35 -8.05 9.64
C GLU A 89 -9.09 -7.40 10.79
N ILE A 90 -8.44 -6.48 11.50
CA ILE A 90 -9.03 -5.65 12.55
C ILE A 90 -8.68 -4.19 12.31
N SER A 91 -9.69 -3.35 12.19
CA SER A 91 -9.49 -1.92 12.06
C SER A 91 -9.05 -1.28 13.37
N LEU A 92 -8.46 -0.07 13.31
CA LEU A 92 -8.15 0.72 14.49
C LEU A 92 -9.41 0.94 15.34
N LYS A 93 -10.54 1.24 14.71
CA LYS A 93 -11.84 1.43 15.35
C LYS A 93 -12.27 0.18 16.11
N ASP A 94 -12.21 -0.98 15.47
CA ASP A 94 -12.57 -2.24 16.13
C ASP A 94 -11.63 -2.58 17.29
N GLY A 95 -10.33 -2.29 17.14
CA GLY A 95 -9.34 -2.50 18.19
C GLY A 95 -9.63 -1.67 19.44
N ILE A 96 -10.06 -0.43 19.28
CA ILE A 96 -10.47 0.46 20.38
C ILE A 96 -11.81 -0.02 20.96
N ASN A 97 -12.83 -0.21 20.14
CA ASN A 97 -14.18 -0.59 20.59
C ASN A 97 -14.21 -1.96 21.29
N LYS A 98 -13.32 -2.87 20.92
CA LYS A 98 -13.14 -4.17 21.61
C LYS A 98 -12.24 -4.07 22.85
N GLY A 99 -11.75 -2.87 23.21
CA GLY A 99 -10.89 -2.65 24.37
C GLY A 99 -9.50 -3.28 24.26
N MET A 100 -9.03 -3.59 23.05
CA MET A 100 -7.66 -4.06 22.81
C MET A 100 -6.65 -2.91 22.86
N LEU A 101 -7.09 -1.71 22.50
CA LEU A 101 -6.38 -0.45 22.56
C LEU A 101 -7.10 0.52 23.49
N VAL A 102 -6.40 1.55 23.99
CA VAL A 102 -7.05 2.65 24.70
C VAL A 102 -7.66 3.64 23.71
N PRO A 103 -8.73 4.36 24.05
CA PRO A 103 -9.22 5.45 23.24
C PRO A 103 -8.21 6.60 23.19
N PHE A 104 -8.41 7.53 22.27
CA PHE A 104 -7.58 8.72 22.14
C PHE A 104 -8.39 10.00 22.29
N HIS A 105 -7.73 11.04 22.84
CA HIS A 105 -8.19 12.42 22.82
C HIS A 105 -7.30 13.19 21.85
N TYR A 106 -7.83 13.48 20.67
CA TYR A 106 -7.12 14.16 19.60
C TYR A 106 -7.43 15.65 19.59
N TYR A 107 -6.39 16.45 19.53
CA TYR A 107 -6.44 17.90 19.46
C TYR A 107 -5.70 18.39 18.24
N GLY A 108 -6.43 18.80 17.21
CA GLY A 108 -5.91 19.50 16.05
C GLY A 108 -5.67 20.96 16.38
N ILE A 109 -4.41 21.35 16.42
CA ILE A 109 -3.96 22.70 16.81
C ILE A 109 -3.51 23.44 15.56
N TYR A 110 -4.08 24.61 15.32
CA TYR A 110 -3.70 25.42 14.18
C TYR A 110 -2.26 25.93 14.33
N ASP A 111 -1.41 25.54 13.36
CA ASP A 111 -0.02 26.01 13.21
C ASP A 111 0.00 27.05 12.08
N GLU A 112 0.43 28.29 12.37
CA GLU A 112 0.44 29.41 11.41
C GLU A 112 1.53 29.26 10.33
N THR A 113 2.24 28.14 10.30
CA THR A 113 3.22 27.85 9.25
C THR A 113 2.58 27.85 7.86
N ASP A 114 3.10 28.66 6.96
CA ASP A 114 2.66 28.74 5.58
C ASP A 114 3.42 27.72 4.70
N TYR A 115 2.80 26.57 4.51
CA TYR A 115 3.36 25.47 3.72
C TYR A 115 3.25 25.69 2.20
N THR A 116 2.47 26.69 1.75
CA THR A 116 2.35 26.97 0.30
C THR A 116 3.65 27.47 -0.32
N LYS A 117 4.58 27.95 0.51
CA LYS A 117 5.92 28.42 0.12
C LYS A 117 6.99 27.34 0.15
N LEU A 118 6.64 26.12 0.56
CA LEU A 118 7.57 25.00 0.71
C LEU A 118 7.46 24.04 -0.47
N HIS A 119 8.58 23.54 -0.95
CA HIS A 119 8.64 22.63 -2.08
C HIS A 119 8.45 21.18 -1.63
N ILE A 120 7.77 20.40 -2.48
CA ILE A 120 7.57 18.98 -2.31
C ILE A 120 8.40 18.23 -3.34
N VAL A 121 9.27 17.33 -2.89
CA VAL A 121 10.07 16.46 -3.75
C VAL A 121 9.76 15.01 -3.38
N LYS A 122 9.36 14.20 -4.36
CA LYS A 122 8.96 12.79 -4.16
C LYS A 122 7.89 12.62 -3.06
N GLY A 123 6.92 13.52 -3.01
CA GLY A 123 5.81 13.48 -2.05
C GLY A 123 6.15 13.88 -0.62
N LYS A 124 7.35 14.42 -0.37
CA LYS A 124 7.79 14.93 0.93
C LYS A 124 8.25 16.37 0.83
N TYR A 125 8.00 17.15 1.87
CA TYR A 125 8.55 18.50 1.97
C TYR A 125 10.08 18.46 2.07
N VAL A 126 10.74 19.44 1.46
CA VAL A 126 12.21 19.58 1.53
C VAL A 126 12.62 19.87 2.97
N GLU A 127 13.46 18.98 3.56
CA GLU A 127 13.84 19.03 4.97
C GLU A 127 14.49 20.35 5.36
N GLU A 128 15.37 20.90 4.51
CA GLU A 128 16.02 22.19 4.78
C GLU A 128 15.02 23.35 4.85
N GLU A 129 13.96 23.32 4.06
CA GLU A 129 12.94 24.35 4.10
C GLU A 129 12.07 24.25 5.36
N LEU A 130 11.70 23.02 5.76
CA LEU A 130 11.06 22.77 7.05
C LEU A 130 11.94 23.22 8.22
N ASN A 131 13.24 22.93 8.16
CA ASN A 131 14.18 23.38 9.19
C ASN A 131 14.24 24.90 9.30
N ARG A 132 14.29 25.63 8.19
CA ARG A 132 14.26 27.12 8.20
C ARG A 132 12.98 27.67 8.81
N THR A 133 11.88 26.95 8.68
CA THR A 133 10.56 27.36 9.19
C THR A 133 10.40 27.06 10.68
N TYR A 134 10.96 25.96 11.16
CA TYR A 134 10.73 25.48 12.53
C TYR A 134 11.83 25.88 13.50
N ILE A 135 13.09 25.83 13.06
CA ILE A 135 14.24 26.12 13.92
C ILE A 135 14.29 27.62 14.22
N GLY A 136 14.45 27.97 15.51
CA GLY A 136 14.43 29.37 15.99
C GLY A 136 13.05 30.02 15.99
N ASN A 137 11.98 29.28 15.69
CA ASN A 137 10.60 29.82 15.71
C ASN A 137 10.04 29.81 17.14
N ALA A 138 10.34 30.85 17.89
CA ALA A 138 9.94 31.00 19.28
C ALA A 138 8.43 30.91 19.49
N TYR A 139 7.63 31.43 18.55
CA TYR A 139 6.16 31.36 18.62
C TYR A 139 5.68 29.90 18.54
N ARG A 140 6.22 29.14 17.62
CA ARG A 140 5.87 27.72 17.46
C ARG A 140 6.32 26.89 18.66
N HIS A 141 7.51 27.13 19.22
CA HIS A 141 7.99 26.47 20.42
C HIS A 141 7.08 26.75 21.63
N GLU A 142 6.63 28.02 21.77
CA GLU A 142 5.70 28.40 22.84
C GLU A 142 4.32 27.76 22.65
N LEU A 143 3.83 27.69 21.42
CA LEU A 143 2.59 27.01 21.07
C LEU A 143 2.63 25.54 21.50
N ILE A 144 3.67 24.83 21.12
CA ILE A 144 3.86 23.39 21.44
C ILE A 144 3.93 23.20 22.95
N TYR A 145 4.75 24.01 23.62
CA TYR A 145 4.91 23.95 25.08
C TYR A 145 3.61 24.25 25.84
N LYS A 146 2.88 25.27 25.43
CA LYS A 146 1.57 25.64 26.00
C LYS A 146 0.58 24.49 25.95
N TYR A 147 0.45 23.83 24.80
CA TYR A 147 -0.49 22.73 24.65
C TYR A 147 -0.02 21.47 25.37
N TYR A 148 1.29 21.19 25.38
CA TYR A 148 1.86 20.13 26.22
C TYR A 148 1.50 20.34 27.70
N CYS A 149 1.66 21.53 28.24
CA CYS A 149 1.30 21.85 29.62
C CYS A 149 -0.22 21.81 29.87
N LYS A 150 -1.03 22.30 28.92
CA LYS A 150 -2.48 22.33 29.02
C LYS A 150 -3.08 20.93 29.22
N TYR A 151 -2.62 19.96 28.46
CA TYR A 151 -3.18 18.60 28.50
C TYR A 151 -2.40 17.68 29.46
N GLY A 152 -1.19 18.02 29.79
CA GLY A 152 -0.33 17.31 30.73
C GLY A 152 0.06 15.91 30.23
N SER A 153 1.25 15.47 30.59
CA SER A 153 1.71 14.13 30.26
C SER A 153 2.75 13.68 31.28
N ARG A 154 2.74 12.37 31.55
CA ARG A 154 3.80 11.70 32.30
C ARG A 154 4.93 11.28 31.39
N GLN A 155 4.60 10.79 30.21
CA GLN A 155 5.57 10.27 29.23
C GLN A 155 5.05 10.55 27.81
N ALA A 156 5.77 11.42 27.08
CA ALA A 156 5.38 11.84 25.74
C ALA A 156 6.38 11.46 24.67
N LEU A 157 5.87 11.28 23.45
CA LEU A 157 6.65 11.19 22.22
C LEU A 157 6.33 12.38 21.31
N GLY A 158 7.35 13.07 20.79
CA GLY A 158 7.22 14.13 19.78
C GLY A 158 7.87 13.71 18.47
N PHE A 159 7.11 13.71 17.37
CA PHE A 159 7.61 13.33 16.04
C PHE A 159 8.04 14.57 15.26
N CYS A 160 9.34 14.68 15.01
CA CYS A 160 10.00 15.82 14.35
C CYS A 160 10.32 15.53 12.88
N CYS A 161 10.51 16.59 12.08
CA CYS A 161 10.85 16.46 10.65
C CYS A 161 12.35 16.18 10.40
N SER A 162 13.24 16.56 11.33
CA SER A 162 14.68 16.44 11.18
C SER A 162 15.39 16.27 12.52
N ARG A 163 16.67 15.85 12.48
CA ARG A 163 17.55 15.75 13.64
C ARG A 163 17.67 17.10 14.35
N LYS A 164 17.92 18.17 13.59
CA LYS A 164 18.04 19.54 14.11
C LYS A 164 16.76 19.99 14.82
N HIS A 165 15.61 19.66 14.26
CA HIS A 165 14.34 19.98 14.89
C HIS A 165 14.12 19.21 16.20
N ALA A 166 14.48 17.92 16.24
CA ALA A 166 14.39 17.12 17.47
C ALA A 166 15.34 17.64 18.58
N GLU A 167 16.59 17.99 18.24
CA GLU A 167 17.56 18.61 19.14
C GLU A 167 17.03 19.92 19.72
N GLU A 168 16.50 20.79 18.87
CA GLU A 168 15.99 22.08 19.30
C GLU A 168 14.77 21.93 20.22
N MET A 169 13.86 21.02 19.91
CA MET A 169 12.71 20.75 20.78
C MET A 169 13.15 20.19 22.15
N ALA A 170 14.11 19.26 22.18
CA ALA A 170 14.65 18.73 23.44
C ALA A 170 15.30 19.84 24.27
N LYS A 171 16.09 20.71 23.63
CA LYS A 171 16.72 21.89 24.26
C LYS A 171 15.68 22.86 24.83
N GLU A 172 14.66 23.21 24.03
CA GLU A 172 13.63 24.18 24.43
C GLU A 172 12.75 23.68 25.59
N PHE A 173 12.43 22.38 25.60
CA PHE A 173 11.72 21.76 26.72
C PHE A 173 12.60 21.66 27.96
N GLY A 174 13.87 21.30 27.80
CA GLY A 174 14.86 21.28 28.89
C GLY A 174 15.02 22.65 29.57
N LYS A 175 15.13 23.74 28.80
CA LYS A 175 15.16 25.12 29.32
C LYS A 175 13.95 25.50 30.17
N ARG A 176 12.79 24.89 29.87
CA ARG A 176 11.54 25.12 30.59
C ARG A 176 11.29 24.13 31.73
N GLY A 177 12.32 23.34 32.10
CA GLY A 177 12.26 22.40 33.21
C GLY A 177 11.57 21.07 32.90
N ILE A 178 11.37 20.74 31.63
CA ILE A 178 10.86 19.45 31.19
C ILE A 178 12.04 18.60 30.67
N PRO A 179 12.55 17.63 31.45
CA PRO A 179 13.65 16.78 31.01
C PRO A 179 13.27 16.01 29.73
N SER A 180 14.05 16.20 28.69
CA SER A 180 13.75 15.70 27.35
C SER A 180 14.99 15.26 26.62
N ALA A 181 14.86 14.34 25.66
CA ALA A 181 15.96 13.90 24.80
C ALA A 181 15.51 13.84 23.33
N ALA A 182 16.48 14.06 22.42
CA ALA A 182 16.34 13.81 21.01
C ALA A 182 16.81 12.39 20.66
N VAL A 183 16.05 11.65 19.84
CA VAL A 183 16.41 10.28 19.42
C VAL A 183 16.31 10.16 17.90
N TYR A 184 17.43 9.88 17.26
CA TYR A 184 17.57 9.71 15.83
C TYR A 184 18.76 8.80 15.49
N SER A 185 18.88 8.36 14.24
CA SER A 185 19.99 7.50 13.80
C SER A 185 21.33 8.21 13.89
N ASN A 186 22.35 7.52 14.42
CA ASN A 186 23.70 8.08 14.65
C ASN A 186 23.65 9.36 15.50
N ALA A 187 23.06 9.23 16.68
CA ALA A 187 22.92 10.32 17.65
C ALA A 187 24.30 10.87 18.07
N ASP A 188 24.57 12.14 17.76
CA ASP A 188 25.83 12.85 17.99
C ASP A 188 25.61 14.29 18.50
N GLY A 189 24.35 14.69 18.71
CA GLY A 189 24.00 16.03 19.21
C GLY A 189 24.08 16.15 20.73
N GLU A 190 24.12 17.39 21.22
CA GLU A 190 24.22 17.72 22.66
C GLU A 190 23.02 17.20 23.47
N PHE A 191 21.82 17.19 22.87
CA PHE A 191 20.56 16.74 23.51
C PHE A 191 20.14 15.37 23.00
N SER A 192 20.96 14.70 22.17
CA SER A 192 20.68 13.38 21.67
C SER A 192 21.03 12.28 22.66
N MET A 193 20.33 11.15 22.50
CA MET A 193 20.50 9.99 23.35
C MET A 193 20.33 8.72 22.52
N ASP A 194 21.02 7.64 22.90
CA ASP A 194 20.75 6.31 22.33
C ASP A 194 19.30 5.90 22.57
N ARG A 195 18.72 5.20 21.61
CA ARG A 195 17.31 4.79 21.65
C ARG A 195 16.97 3.94 22.88
N ALA A 196 17.83 2.97 23.24
CA ALA A 196 17.56 2.07 24.36
C ALA A 196 17.68 2.82 25.69
N GLU A 197 18.69 3.66 25.82
CA GLU A 197 18.90 4.52 26.97
C GLU A 197 17.73 5.51 27.17
N ALA A 198 17.28 6.15 26.08
CA ALA A 198 16.16 7.10 26.14
C ALA A 198 14.85 6.42 26.60
N ILE A 199 14.59 5.21 26.10
CA ILE A 199 13.42 4.43 26.51
C ILE A 199 13.49 4.06 27.98
N GLU A 200 14.64 3.64 28.47
CA GLU A 200 14.85 3.30 29.88
C GLU A 200 14.62 4.52 30.78
N LYS A 201 15.24 5.64 30.45
CA LYS A 201 15.09 6.90 31.19
C LYS A 201 13.65 7.43 31.16
N LEU A 202 12.95 7.28 30.04
CA LEU A 202 11.53 7.63 29.94
C LEU A 202 10.68 6.75 30.87
N LYS A 203 10.92 5.43 30.89
CA LYS A 203 10.20 4.49 31.76
C LYS A 203 10.44 4.77 33.24
N ASN A 204 11.65 5.17 33.60
CA ASN A 204 12.04 5.50 34.97
C ASN A 204 11.60 6.91 35.40
N GLY A 205 11.09 7.73 34.45
CA GLY A 205 10.65 9.11 34.72
C GLY A 205 11.80 10.12 34.83
N GLU A 206 13.02 9.75 34.47
CA GLU A 206 14.19 10.63 34.42
C GLU A 206 14.07 11.67 33.30
N ILE A 207 13.45 11.26 32.18
CA ILE A 207 12.99 12.18 31.12
C ILE A 207 11.47 12.03 30.95
N LYS A 208 10.83 13.09 30.48
CA LYS A 208 9.39 13.13 30.27
C LYS A 208 8.99 13.08 28.80
N VAL A 209 9.88 13.54 27.91
CA VAL A 209 9.59 13.64 26.48
C VAL A 209 10.76 13.11 25.66
N ILE A 210 10.47 12.30 24.67
CA ILE A 210 11.41 11.93 23.61
C ILE A 210 10.95 12.62 22.32
N PHE A 211 11.82 13.43 21.72
CA PHE A 211 11.65 13.99 20.39
C PHE A 211 12.39 13.12 19.38
N SER A 212 11.68 12.58 18.40
CA SER A 212 12.22 11.55 17.51
C SER A 212 12.06 11.88 16.04
N VAL A 213 13.02 11.38 15.25
CA VAL A 213 12.97 11.37 13.78
C VAL A 213 13.02 9.92 13.32
N ASP A 214 11.91 9.43 12.79
CA ASP A 214 11.69 8.09 12.19
C ASP A 214 12.09 6.86 13.04
N MET A 215 12.72 7.03 14.20
CA MET A 215 13.22 5.94 15.04
C MET A 215 12.13 5.19 15.83
N PHE A 216 10.93 5.76 15.94
CA PHE A 216 9.81 5.21 16.70
C PHE A 216 8.61 4.85 15.82
N ASN A 217 8.80 4.81 14.51
CA ASN A 217 7.76 4.37 13.59
C ASN A 217 7.50 2.86 13.74
N GLU A 218 8.55 2.06 13.93
CA GLU A 218 8.48 0.59 14.01
C GLU A 218 9.34 0.03 15.15
N GLY A 219 9.01 -1.18 15.63
CA GLY A 219 9.86 -1.95 16.55
C GLY A 219 10.05 -1.38 17.95
N VAL A 220 9.16 -0.51 18.45
CA VAL A 220 9.24 0.03 19.82
C VAL A 220 7.97 -0.29 20.60
N ASP A 221 8.15 -0.71 21.85
CA ASP A 221 7.09 -0.97 22.79
C ASP A 221 7.24 -0.10 24.05
N ILE A 222 6.45 0.98 24.12
CA ILE A 222 6.38 1.86 25.28
C ILE A 222 4.89 2.09 25.65
N PRO A 223 4.22 1.11 26.27
CA PRO A 223 2.80 1.22 26.59
C PRO A 223 2.47 2.36 27.55
N SER A 224 3.47 2.81 28.32
CA SER A 224 3.33 3.88 29.30
C SER A 224 3.23 5.30 28.71
N VAL A 225 3.50 5.47 27.42
CA VAL A 225 3.31 6.76 26.72
C VAL A 225 1.83 7.15 26.75
N ASP A 226 1.54 8.32 27.31
CA ASP A 226 0.20 8.88 27.46
C ASP A 226 -0.05 10.13 26.61
N MET A 227 0.99 10.58 25.86
CA MET A 227 0.87 11.67 24.90
C MET A 227 1.74 11.45 23.67
N VAL A 228 1.19 11.77 22.50
CA VAL A 228 1.89 11.83 21.21
C VAL A 228 1.74 13.22 20.62
N MET A 229 2.82 13.80 20.14
CA MET A 229 2.84 15.11 19.48
C MET A 229 3.33 14.97 18.03
N PHE A 230 2.50 15.35 17.06
CA PHE A 230 2.88 15.45 15.67
C PHE A 230 3.37 16.87 15.39
N LEU A 231 4.69 17.03 15.29
CA LEU A 231 5.37 18.30 15.13
C LEU A 231 5.86 18.54 13.69
N ARG A 232 5.34 17.75 12.77
CA ARG A 232 5.63 17.83 11.34
C ARG A 232 4.37 17.55 10.52
N PRO A 233 4.31 17.97 9.24
CA PRO A 233 3.19 17.62 8.37
C PRO A 233 3.01 16.09 8.28
N THR A 234 1.78 15.64 8.35
CA THR A 234 1.43 14.23 8.13
C THR A 234 1.40 13.94 6.63
N GLU A 235 2.52 13.47 6.09
CA GLU A 235 2.67 13.16 4.66
C GLU A 235 2.15 11.76 4.32
N SER A 236 2.26 10.80 5.28
CA SER A 236 1.91 9.40 5.10
C SER A 236 0.86 8.95 6.11
N PRO A 237 -0.34 8.52 5.65
CA PRO A 237 -1.33 7.88 6.51
C PRO A 237 -0.79 6.69 7.30
N VAL A 238 0.04 5.87 6.64
CA VAL A 238 0.67 4.69 7.26
C VAL A 238 1.55 5.09 8.43
N VAL A 239 2.45 6.06 8.23
CA VAL A 239 3.34 6.56 9.28
C VAL A 239 2.54 7.18 10.42
N PHE A 240 1.49 7.95 10.11
CA PHE A 240 0.61 8.53 11.12
C PHE A 240 -0.03 7.45 12.00
N LEU A 241 -0.65 6.44 11.39
CA LEU A 241 -1.30 5.35 12.12
C LEU A 241 -0.30 4.50 12.91
N GLN A 242 0.91 4.26 12.37
CA GLN A 242 1.97 3.57 13.11
C GLN A 242 2.42 4.37 14.34
N GLN A 243 2.65 5.67 14.19
CA GLN A 243 3.04 6.56 15.29
C GLN A 243 1.93 6.69 16.34
N LEU A 244 0.68 6.87 15.91
CA LEU A 244 -0.49 6.89 16.78
C LEU A 244 -0.63 5.57 17.55
N GLY A 245 -0.53 4.45 16.86
CA GLY A 245 -0.64 3.10 17.41
C GLY A 245 0.36 2.80 18.54
N ARG A 246 1.54 3.45 18.54
CA ARG A 246 2.51 3.31 19.64
C ARG A 246 1.96 3.79 20.97
N GLY A 247 1.20 4.89 20.92
CA GLY A 247 0.56 5.45 22.11
C GLY A 247 -0.76 4.79 22.50
N LEU A 248 -1.40 3.99 21.64
CA LEU A 248 -2.70 3.39 21.94
C LEU A 248 -2.63 2.09 22.75
N ARG A 249 -1.45 1.57 23.02
CA ARG A 249 -1.29 0.33 23.79
C ARG A 249 -1.76 0.52 25.22
N ARG A 250 -2.44 -0.52 25.74
CA ARG A 250 -2.93 -0.55 27.11
C ARG A 250 -1.79 -0.59 28.12
N ASN A 251 -1.92 0.19 29.19
CA ASN A 251 -1.02 0.15 30.34
C ASN A 251 -1.82 0.39 31.62
N LYS A 252 -1.34 -0.12 32.75
CA LYS A 252 -2.00 0.07 34.05
C LYS A 252 -2.08 1.56 34.40
N GLY A 253 -3.29 2.05 34.65
CA GLY A 253 -3.54 3.45 34.98
C GLY A 253 -3.51 4.43 33.82
N LYS A 254 -3.59 3.90 32.57
CA LYS A 254 -3.75 4.69 31.36
C LYS A 254 -5.16 4.49 30.82
N GLU A 255 -5.96 5.55 30.85
CA GLU A 255 -7.36 5.54 30.40
C GLU A 255 -7.47 5.89 28.90
N TYR A 256 -6.68 6.84 28.43
CA TYR A 256 -6.64 7.30 27.05
C TYR A 256 -5.25 7.80 26.66
N LEU A 257 -5.07 8.08 25.37
CA LEU A 257 -3.89 8.72 24.80
C LEU A 257 -4.24 10.16 24.40
N ASN A 258 -3.48 11.15 24.87
CA ASN A 258 -3.53 12.50 24.32
C ASN A 258 -2.74 12.58 23.01
N VAL A 259 -3.36 13.13 21.97
CA VAL A 259 -2.73 13.34 20.67
C VAL A 259 -2.79 14.83 20.33
N LEU A 260 -1.63 15.47 20.28
CA LEU A 260 -1.49 16.86 19.86
C LEU A 260 -0.95 16.90 18.43
N ASP A 261 -1.73 17.41 17.50
CA ASP A 261 -1.33 17.51 16.08
C ASP A 261 -1.30 18.97 15.66
N PHE A 262 -0.10 19.46 15.32
CA PHE A 262 0.13 20.86 14.93
C PHE A 262 -0.02 21.00 13.42
N ILE A 263 -1.21 21.39 13.00
CA ILE A 263 -1.67 21.38 11.61
C ILE A 263 -1.62 22.77 10.99
N GLY A 264 -0.88 22.89 9.90
CA GLY A 264 -0.89 24.09 9.03
C GLY A 264 -1.62 23.83 7.72
N ASN A 265 -1.41 24.73 6.75
CA ASN A 265 -2.09 24.72 5.45
C ASN A 265 -1.40 23.78 4.41
N TYR A 266 -0.84 22.67 4.84
CA TYR A 266 -0.23 21.70 3.92
C TYR A 266 -1.30 20.90 3.14
N GLU A 267 -0.93 20.48 1.93
CA GLU A 267 -1.85 19.93 0.91
C GLU A 267 -2.80 18.82 1.41
N LYS A 268 -2.32 17.99 2.33
CA LYS A 268 -3.07 16.82 2.83
C LYS A 268 -3.59 16.97 4.26
N ALA A 269 -3.59 18.19 4.80
CA ALA A 269 -4.00 18.47 6.19
C ALA A 269 -5.39 17.93 6.54
N GLY A 270 -6.35 18.04 5.64
CA GLY A 270 -7.72 17.55 5.84
C GLY A 270 -7.88 16.03 5.97
N ARG A 271 -6.89 15.25 5.56
CA ARG A 271 -6.95 13.77 5.63
C ARG A 271 -6.98 13.21 7.05
N VAL A 272 -6.47 13.96 8.01
CA VAL A 272 -6.43 13.54 9.42
C VAL A 272 -7.83 13.22 9.96
N ARG A 273 -8.85 13.98 9.56
CA ARG A 273 -10.25 13.74 9.95
C ARG A 273 -10.70 12.32 9.63
N TYR A 274 -10.29 11.83 8.47
CA TYR A 274 -10.62 10.49 8.02
C TYR A 274 -9.76 9.43 8.73
N LEU A 275 -8.46 9.63 8.87
CA LEU A 275 -7.56 8.68 9.52
C LEU A 275 -8.00 8.37 10.96
N LEU A 276 -8.56 9.35 11.66
CA LEU A 276 -9.05 9.20 13.04
C LEU A 276 -10.32 8.34 13.14
N THR A 277 -11.07 8.12 12.07
CA THR A 277 -12.23 7.21 12.11
C THR A 277 -11.82 5.75 12.27
N GLY A 278 -10.57 5.43 11.98
CA GLY A 278 -10.04 4.06 12.05
C GLY A 278 -10.71 3.08 11.10
N LYS A 279 -11.48 3.57 10.13
CA LYS A 279 -12.08 2.73 9.09
C LYS A 279 -11.07 2.47 7.99
N ASN A 280 -10.88 1.21 7.65
CA ASN A 280 -10.18 0.84 6.42
C ASN A 280 -11.10 1.18 5.25
N LYS A 281 -10.57 1.89 4.26
CA LYS A 281 -11.36 2.45 3.17
C LYS A 281 -11.95 1.37 2.26
N THR A 282 -13.24 1.31 2.15
CA THR A 282 -13.94 0.65 1.05
C THR A 282 -14.81 1.66 0.30
N GLY A 283 -14.23 2.31 -0.67
CA GLY A 283 -14.77 2.74 -1.96
C GLY A 283 -15.99 3.67 -2.08
N LYS A 284 -16.67 4.14 -1.03
CA LYS A 284 -17.84 5.05 -1.19
C LYS A 284 -17.90 6.22 -0.21
N GLU A 285 -16.99 6.31 0.73
CA GLU A 285 -17.10 7.27 1.82
C GLU A 285 -15.91 8.25 1.81
N THR A 286 -15.75 8.98 0.72
CA THR A 286 -14.63 9.88 0.51
C THR A 286 -14.76 11.23 1.20
N TYR A 287 -15.91 11.52 1.80
CA TYR A 287 -16.13 12.85 2.37
C TYR A 287 -17.13 12.84 3.51
N TYR A 288 -16.63 12.95 4.74
CA TYR A 288 -17.46 13.34 5.89
C TYR A 288 -17.06 14.75 6.32
N PRO A 289 -18.01 15.68 6.41
CA PRO A 289 -17.84 16.85 7.24
C PRO A 289 -17.37 16.43 8.63
N ALA A 290 -16.48 17.19 9.26
CA ALA A 290 -15.92 16.84 10.57
C ALA A 290 -17.01 16.62 11.65
N ASP A 291 -18.18 17.22 11.47
CA ASP A 291 -19.37 17.10 12.31
C ASP A 291 -20.13 15.76 12.18
N LYS A 292 -19.79 14.94 11.17
CA LYS A 292 -20.42 13.63 10.90
C LYS A 292 -19.43 12.46 10.93
N ALA A 293 -18.19 12.70 11.34
CA ALA A 293 -17.20 11.64 11.42
C ALA A 293 -17.56 10.64 12.54
N ASP A 294 -17.61 9.37 12.16
CA ASP A 294 -17.91 8.25 13.06
C ASP A 294 -16.60 7.74 13.68
N TYR A 295 -16.14 8.40 14.74
CA TYR A 295 -14.93 8.03 15.48
C TYR A 295 -15.14 6.75 16.31
N PRO A 296 -14.05 6.07 16.76
CA PRO A 296 -14.15 4.96 17.71
C PRO A 296 -14.83 5.39 19.02
N ASP A 297 -15.45 4.44 19.73
CA ASP A 297 -16.11 4.69 21.00
C ASP A 297 -15.13 5.28 22.03
N GLU A 298 -15.63 6.17 22.89
CA GLU A 298 -14.86 6.87 23.92
C GLU A 298 -13.71 7.77 23.37
N CYS A 299 -13.53 7.86 22.06
CA CYS A 299 -12.57 8.79 21.48
C CYS A 299 -13.15 10.21 21.43
N PHE A 300 -12.28 11.18 21.72
CA PHE A 300 -12.59 12.60 21.64
C PHE A 300 -11.74 13.24 20.54
N VAL A 301 -12.35 14.05 19.68
CA VAL A 301 -11.67 14.75 18.61
C VAL A 301 -12.10 16.21 18.61
N ASP A 302 -11.13 17.11 18.75
CA ASP A 302 -11.32 18.55 18.77
C ASP A 302 -10.38 19.23 17.79
N PHE A 303 -10.91 20.12 16.97
CA PHE A 303 -10.12 20.92 16.03
C PHE A 303 -10.28 22.42 16.35
N ASP A 304 -9.17 23.15 16.34
CA ASP A 304 -9.19 24.61 16.33
C ASP A 304 -10.13 25.11 15.23
N MET A 305 -10.96 26.11 15.52
CA MET A 305 -11.94 26.65 14.56
C MET A 305 -11.29 27.07 13.25
N ARG A 306 -10.07 27.59 13.29
CA ARG A 306 -9.29 27.97 12.08
C ARG A 306 -8.97 26.76 11.19
N LEU A 307 -8.83 25.56 11.78
CA LEU A 307 -8.67 24.32 11.00
C LEU A 307 -9.99 23.91 10.35
N ILE A 308 -11.13 24.14 11.00
CA ILE A 308 -12.44 23.85 10.41
C ILE A 308 -12.63 24.73 9.16
N ASP A 309 -12.31 26.03 9.25
CA ASP A 309 -12.36 26.94 8.09
C ASP A 309 -11.36 26.52 7.00
N LEU A 310 -10.12 26.19 7.38
CA LEU A 310 -9.10 25.71 6.46
C LEU A 310 -9.56 24.46 5.72
N PHE A 311 -10.11 23.49 6.45
CA PHE A 311 -10.62 22.25 5.86
C PHE A 311 -11.81 22.53 4.92
N ALA A 312 -12.70 23.44 5.28
CA ALA A 312 -13.82 23.85 4.42
C ALA A 312 -13.34 24.53 3.12
N GLU A 313 -12.26 25.32 3.18
CA GLU A 313 -11.65 25.91 1.97
C GLU A 313 -10.95 24.85 1.10
N MET A 314 -10.23 23.91 1.74
CA MET A 314 -9.62 22.79 1.04
C MET A 314 -10.66 21.92 0.34
N ASP A 315 -11.78 21.70 1.01
CA ASP A 315 -12.91 20.95 0.50
C ASP A 315 -13.55 21.60 -0.74
N LYS A 316 -13.67 22.93 -0.73
CA LYS A 316 -14.15 23.72 -1.90
C LYS A 316 -13.19 23.68 -3.08
N LYS A 317 -11.90 23.53 -2.81
CA LYS A 317 -10.83 23.41 -3.83
C LYS A 317 -10.64 21.98 -4.33
N GLN A 318 -11.53 21.03 -3.95
CA GLN A 318 -11.36 19.64 -4.33
C GLN A 318 -11.27 19.46 -5.85
N LEU A 319 -10.20 18.80 -6.22
CA LEU A 319 -9.98 18.34 -7.57
C LEU A 319 -11.13 17.43 -8.00
N THR A 320 -11.61 17.60 -9.20
CA THR A 320 -12.53 16.63 -9.82
C THR A 320 -11.90 15.24 -9.81
N ILE A 321 -12.71 14.20 -9.89
CA ILE A 321 -12.23 12.81 -9.99
C ILE A 321 -11.18 12.67 -11.10
N LYS A 322 -11.43 13.32 -12.24
CA LYS A 322 -10.51 13.37 -13.39
C LYS A 322 -9.14 13.97 -13.01
N GLU A 323 -9.14 15.07 -12.28
CA GLU A 323 -7.91 15.72 -11.82
C GLU A 323 -7.16 14.87 -10.78
N GLN A 324 -7.87 14.19 -9.88
CA GLN A 324 -7.23 13.29 -8.91
C GLN A 324 -6.54 12.11 -9.59
N ILE A 325 -7.21 11.47 -10.55
CA ILE A 325 -6.64 10.37 -11.35
C ILE A 325 -5.41 10.88 -12.14
N ARG A 326 -5.52 12.08 -12.74
CA ARG A 326 -4.41 12.72 -13.46
C ARG A 326 -3.19 12.96 -12.56
N ASN A 327 -3.41 13.52 -11.38
CA ASN A 327 -2.33 13.80 -10.43
C ASN A 327 -1.64 12.51 -9.95
N GLU A 328 -2.43 11.46 -9.70
CA GLU A 328 -1.87 10.15 -9.36
C GLU A 328 -1.05 9.55 -10.51
N TYR A 329 -1.51 9.68 -11.74
CA TYR A 329 -0.75 9.24 -12.92
C TYR A 329 0.62 9.91 -12.98
N PHE A 330 0.68 11.25 -12.86
CA PHE A 330 1.95 11.97 -12.92
C PHE A 330 2.84 11.70 -11.71
N ARG A 331 2.26 11.54 -10.52
CA ARG A 331 2.99 11.11 -9.32
C ARG A 331 3.67 9.74 -9.54
N ILE A 332 2.93 8.79 -10.10
CA ILE A 332 3.45 7.44 -10.36
C ILE A 332 4.50 7.49 -11.48
N LYS A 333 4.28 8.27 -12.53
CA LYS A 333 5.26 8.50 -13.60
C LYS A 333 6.59 9.02 -13.05
N GLU A 334 6.54 10.01 -12.18
CA GLU A 334 7.73 10.56 -11.53
C GLU A 334 8.41 9.53 -10.62
N LEU A 335 7.63 8.78 -9.83
CA LEU A 335 8.12 7.72 -8.97
C LEU A 335 8.89 6.63 -9.73
N LEU A 336 8.37 6.24 -10.89
CA LEU A 336 8.94 5.15 -11.70
C LEU A 336 10.02 5.64 -12.69
N GLY A 337 10.07 6.94 -12.99
CA GLY A 337 10.93 7.50 -14.02
C GLY A 337 10.59 7.05 -15.45
N LYS A 338 9.38 6.52 -15.66
CA LYS A 338 8.87 6.02 -16.95
C LYS A 338 7.36 6.25 -17.04
N GLN A 339 6.81 6.10 -18.25
CA GLN A 339 5.36 6.06 -18.42
C GLN A 339 4.78 4.87 -17.65
N PRO A 340 3.80 5.06 -16.74
CA PRO A 340 3.14 3.97 -16.04
C PRO A 340 2.38 3.04 -17.00
N THR A 341 2.31 1.77 -16.69
CA THR A 341 1.39 0.80 -17.31
C THR A 341 0.08 0.72 -16.50
N ARG A 342 -0.93 -0.05 -16.95
CA ARG A 342 -2.14 -0.33 -16.15
C ARG A 342 -1.78 -1.05 -14.86
N MET A 343 -0.83 -2.00 -14.93
CA MET A 343 -0.30 -2.69 -13.76
C MET A 343 0.42 -1.73 -12.81
N ASP A 344 1.22 -0.82 -13.34
CA ASP A 344 1.86 0.21 -12.51
C ASP A 344 0.81 1.10 -11.81
N LEU A 345 -0.23 1.56 -12.54
CA LEU A 345 -1.32 2.33 -11.92
C LEU A 345 -2.09 1.51 -10.88
N PHE A 346 -2.43 0.25 -11.18
CA PHE A 346 -3.09 -0.64 -10.22
C PHE A 346 -2.27 -0.84 -8.95
N THR A 347 -0.94 -0.92 -9.11
CA THR A 347 0.00 -1.21 -8.04
C THR A 347 0.33 0.01 -7.18
N TYR A 348 0.43 1.20 -7.80
CA TYR A 348 0.98 2.40 -7.15
C TYR A 348 -0.04 3.52 -6.91
N MET A 349 -1.23 3.44 -7.48
CA MET A 349 -2.28 4.43 -7.27
C MET A 349 -2.81 4.35 -5.84
N ASP A 350 -3.07 5.50 -5.22
CA ASP A 350 -3.77 5.55 -3.94
C ASP A 350 -5.10 4.80 -4.05
N ASP A 351 -5.39 3.94 -3.06
CA ASP A 351 -6.55 3.04 -3.11
C ASP A 351 -7.88 3.77 -3.29
N ASP A 352 -8.03 4.98 -2.71
CA ASP A 352 -9.25 5.76 -2.86
C ASP A 352 -9.40 6.29 -4.28
N VAL A 353 -8.29 6.79 -4.84
CA VAL A 353 -8.29 7.28 -6.22
C VAL A 353 -8.53 6.10 -7.18
N TYR A 354 -7.95 4.93 -6.89
CA TYR A 354 -8.23 3.70 -7.65
C TYR A 354 -9.72 3.33 -7.57
N GLN A 355 -10.31 3.29 -6.36
CA GLN A 355 -11.73 2.97 -6.20
C GLN A 355 -12.63 4.02 -6.89
N MET A 356 -12.30 5.30 -6.79
CA MET A 356 -12.99 6.35 -7.56
C MET A 356 -12.90 6.11 -9.07
N ALA A 357 -11.71 5.82 -9.57
CA ALA A 357 -11.45 5.57 -10.99
C ALA A 357 -12.27 4.39 -11.51
N VAL A 358 -12.27 3.24 -10.81
CA VAL A 358 -12.99 2.04 -11.27
C VAL A 358 -14.50 2.10 -11.07
N THR A 359 -14.98 2.94 -10.15
CA THR A 359 -16.43 3.11 -9.88
C THR A 359 -17.08 4.08 -10.88
N HIS A 360 -16.35 5.10 -11.34
CA HIS A 360 -16.84 6.09 -12.30
C HIS A 360 -16.43 5.70 -13.71
N SER A 361 -17.32 4.99 -14.40
CA SER A 361 -17.03 4.36 -15.71
C SER A 361 -16.49 5.31 -16.77
N ASN A 362 -16.88 6.59 -16.76
CA ASN A 362 -16.43 7.60 -17.71
C ASN A 362 -15.00 8.05 -17.49
N GLU A 363 -14.54 8.05 -16.23
CA GLU A 363 -13.21 8.52 -15.82
C GLU A 363 -12.23 7.35 -15.58
N ASN A 364 -12.65 6.11 -15.87
CA ASN A 364 -11.87 4.92 -15.61
C ASN A 364 -10.76 4.70 -16.66
N PRO A 365 -9.48 5.00 -16.32
CA PRO A 365 -8.37 4.85 -17.26
C PRO A 365 -8.11 3.39 -17.66
N PHE A 366 -8.48 2.44 -16.80
CA PHE A 366 -8.23 1.01 -17.04
C PHE A 366 -9.13 0.40 -18.13
N LYS A 367 -10.21 1.08 -18.49
CA LYS A 367 -11.14 0.67 -19.55
C LYS A 367 -10.86 1.30 -20.90
N LYS A 368 -10.03 2.35 -20.94
CA LYS A 368 -9.70 3.13 -22.15
C LYS A 368 -8.30 3.75 -21.99
N TYR A 369 -7.31 2.93 -21.67
CA TYR A 369 -6.01 3.44 -21.24
C TYR A 369 -5.28 4.24 -22.31
N LEU A 370 -5.29 3.77 -23.56
CA LEU A 370 -4.66 4.51 -24.67
C LEU A 370 -5.36 5.85 -24.93
N ASN A 371 -6.70 5.91 -24.80
CA ASN A 371 -7.42 7.19 -24.88
C ASN A 371 -7.05 8.11 -23.72
N TYR A 372 -6.90 7.56 -22.53
CA TYR A 372 -6.47 8.31 -21.35
C TYR A 372 -5.07 8.89 -21.53
N LEU A 373 -4.11 8.13 -22.09
CA LEU A 373 -2.79 8.64 -22.44
C LEU A 373 -2.86 9.73 -23.52
N GLU A 374 -3.75 9.59 -24.51
CA GLU A 374 -4.01 10.60 -25.53
C GLU A 374 -4.52 11.91 -24.92
N GLU A 375 -5.47 11.85 -23.97
CA GLU A 375 -5.97 13.03 -23.25
C GLU A 375 -4.90 13.72 -22.40
N LEU A 376 -3.89 12.99 -21.94
CA LEU A 376 -2.77 13.53 -21.17
C LEU A 376 -1.62 14.05 -22.03
N ASP A 377 -1.69 13.87 -23.35
CA ASP A 377 -0.58 14.11 -24.29
C ASP A 377 0.67 13.25 -23.97
N GLU A 378 0.44 12.02 -23.53
CA GLU A 378 1.47 11.09 -23.07
C GLU A 378 1.71 9.90 -24.00
N LEU A 379 1.02 9.80 -25.14
CA LEU A 379 1.23 8.72 -26.10
C LEU A 379 2.62 8.77 -26.76
N THR A 380 3.34 7.64 -26.73
CA THR A 380 4.54 7.49 -27.55
C THR A 380 4.18 7.35 -29.02
N ASP A 381 5.15 7.54 -29.93
CA ASP A 381 4.88 7.44 -31.37
C ASP A 381 4.52 5.98 -31.76
N GLU A 382 5.03 4.98 -31.04
CA GLU A 382 4.64 3.58 -31.20
C GLU A 382 3.18 3.37 -30.75
N GLN A 383 2.80 3.92 -29.61
CA GLN A 383 1.44 3.83 -29.11
C GLN A 383 0.44 4.54 -30.04
N LYS A 384 0.80 5.67 -30.63
CA LYS A 384 -0.04 6.37 -31.61
C LYS A 384 -0.38 5.48 -32.80
N ARG A 385 0.55 4.64 -33.28
CA ARG A 385 0.27 3.66 -34.34
C ARG A 385 -0.75 2.60 -33.89
N CYS A 386 -0.65 2.14 -32.65
CA CYS A 386 -1.58 1.18 -32.05
C CYS A 386 -2.92 1.81 -31.66
N CYS A 387 -2.98 3.11 -31.44
CA CYS A 387 -4.20 3.87 -31.06
C CYS A 387 -5.15 4.15 -32.23
N GLN A 388 -4.86 3.66 -33.43
CA GLN A 388 -5.70 3.88 -34.62
C GLN A 388 -6.17 2.53 -35.20
N GLY A 389 -7.40 2.55 -35.74
CA GLY A 389 -7.96 1.39 -36.42
C GLY A 389 -8.09 0.14 -35.54
N ILE A 390 -7.87 -1.02 -36.17
CA ILE A 390 -8.15 -2.35 -35.59
C ILE A 390 -7.35 -2.65 -34.30
N GLY A 391 -6.13 -2.09 -34.15
CA GLY A 391 -5.31 -2.27 -32.97
C GLY A 391 -5.95 -1.66 -31.70
N LYS A 392 -6.50 -0.44 -31.84
CA LYS A 392 -7.25 0.24 -30.77
C LYS A 392 -8.47 -0.56 -30.37
N ASP A 393 -9.24 -1.00 -31.36
CA ASP A 393 -10.47 -1.75 -31.13
C ASP A 393 -10.18 -3.10 -30.45
N PHE A 394 -9.08 -3.75 -30.83
CA PHE A 394 -8.62 -4.99 -30.19
C PHE A 394 -8.24 -4.77 -28.72
N ILE A 395 -7.44 -3.76 -28.40
CA ILE A 395 -7.08 -3.43 -27.00
C ILE A 395 -8.34 -3.07 -26.22
N ASN A 396 -9.25 -2.30 -26.80
CA ASN A 396 -10.54 -1.95 -26.16
C ASN A 396 -11.40 -3.20 -25.90
N LEU A 397 -11.41 -4.19 -26.79
CA LEU A 397 -12.05 -5.49 -26.52
C LEU A 397 -11.42 -6.17 -25.29
N LEU A 398 -10.08 -6.20 -25.22
CA LEU A 398 -9.37 -6.83 -24.09
C LEU A 398 -9.68 -6.12 -22.78
N GLU A 399 -9.72 -4.79 -22.76
CA GLU A 399 -10.05 -3.96 -21.59
C GLU A 399 -11.48 -4.18 -21.09
N ASN A 400 -12.43 -4.44 -22.00
CA ASN A 400 -13.85 -4.41 -21.67
C ASN A 400 -14.58 -5.77 -21.81
N THR A 401 -13.92 -6.83 -22.33
CA THR A 401 -14.57 -8.14 -22.47
C THR A 401 -15.15 -8.64 -21.15
N ASN A 402 -16.40 -9.12 -21.18
CA ASN A 402 -17.07 -9.64 -19.98
C ASN A 402 -16.33 -10.84 -19.38
N MET A 403 -16.15 -10.80 -18.05
CA MET A 403 -15.40 -11.79 -17.30
C MET A 403 -16.13 -12.14 -16.00
N SER A 404 -16.92 -13.19 -16.01
CA SER A 404 -17.52 -13.78 -14.80
C SER A 404 -16.56 -14.71 -14.07
N LYS A 405 -15.60 -15.27 -14.81
CA LYS A 405 -14.47 -16.08 -14.38
C LYS A 405 -13.22 -15.61 -15.13
N VAL A 406 -12.05 -15.77 -14.52
CA VAL A 406 -10.77 -15.32 -15.09
C VAL A 406 -10.34 -16.08 -16.36
N TYR A 407 -11.09 -17.05 -16.80
CA TYR A 407 -10.75 -18.04 -17.82
C TYR A 407 -10.32 -17.49 -19.17
N LYS A 408 -10.81 -16.31 -19.57
CA LYS A 408 -10.37 -15.66 -20.82
C LYS A 408 -8.91 -15.20 -20.75
N MET A 409 -8.40 -14.83 -19.57
CA MET A 409 -7.07 -14.25 -19.43
C MET A 409 -5.95 -15.21 -19.84
N PRO A 410 -5.87 -16.46 -19.35
CA PRO A 410 -4.86 -17.41 -19.83
C PRO A 410 -5.03 -17.78 -21.30
N VAL A 411 -6.23 -17.79 -21.86
CA VAL A 411 -6.44 -18.05 -23.30
C VAL A 411 -5.92 -16.89 -24.14
N LEU A 412 -6.17 -15.65 -23.73
CA LEU A 412 -5.64 -14.46 -24.39
C LEU A 412 -4.12 -14.38 -24.25
N MET A 413 -3.57 -14.76 -23.07
CA MET A 413 -2.13 -14.79 -22.85
C MET A 413 -1.41 -15.80 -23.74
N ALA A 414 -2.06 -16.86 -24.22
CA ALA A 414 -1.46 -17.81 -25.16
C ALA A 414 -1.05 -17.17 -26.52
N PHE A 415 -1.68 -16.06 -26.89
CA PHE A 415 -1.28 -15.29 -28.07
C PHE A 415 0.00 -14.46 -27.84
N TYR A 416 0.35 -14.13 -26.59
CA TYR A 416 1.59 -13.41 -26.27
C TYR A 416 2.80 -14.33 -26.41
N ASN A 417 3.81 -13.88 -27.15
CA ASN A 417 5.04 -14.64 -27.40
C ASN A 417 6.27 -13.72 -27.35
N HIS A 418 6.84 -13.54 -26.14
CA HIS A 418 8.09 -12.78 -25.95
C HIS A 418 8.14 -11.42 -26.68
N GLY A 419 7.12 -10.58 -26.47
CA GLY A 419 7.03 -9.24 -27.07
C GLY A 419 6.37 -9.21 -28.47
N ASN A 420 5.85 -10.33 -28.94
CA ASN A 420 5.10 -10.42 -30.17
C ASN A 420 3.71 -11.03 -29.93
N VAL A 421 2.78 -10.81 -30.85
CA VAL A 421 1.46 -11.45 -30.84
C VAL A 421 1.40 -12.49 -31.94
N ARG A 422 0.95 -13.71 -31.60
CA ARG A 422 0.74 -14.78 -32.58
C ARG A 422 -0.59 -14.57 -33.31
N MET A 423 -0.62 -14.94 -34.58
CA MET A 423 -1.88 -14.97 -35.33
C MET A 423 -2.73 -16.19 -34.99
N GLU A 424 -2.12 -17.29 -34.59
CA GLU A 424 -2.78 -18.56 -34.32
C GLU A 424 -2.20 -19.21 -33.07
N VAL A 425 -3.04 -19.91 -32.34
CA VAL A 425 -2.64 -20.72 -31.18
C VAL A 425 -3.23 -22.13 -31.29
N SER A 426 -2.39 -23.12 -31.01
CA SER A 426 -2.75 -24.54 -30.95
C SER A 426 -3.38 -24.91 -29.60
N GLU A 427 -4.02 -26.08 -29.52
CA GLU A 427 -4.49 -26.64 -28.25
C GLU A 427 -3.35 -26.82 -27.23
N ALA A 428 -2.16 -27.17 -27.69
CA ALA A 428 -0.98 -27.34 -26.82
C ALA A 428 -0.54 -26.00 -26.19
N GLU A 429 -0.54 -24.92 -26.97
CA GLU A 429 -0.18 -23.57 -26.47
C GLU A 429 -1.25 -23.01 -25.53
N LEU A 430 -2.52 -23.22 -25.85
CA LEU A 430 -3.63 -22.89 -24.95
C LEU A 430 -3.52 -23.64 -23.63
N LEU A 431 -3.23 -24.92 -23.67
CA LEU A 431 -3.07 -25.76 -22.48
C LEU A 431 -1.86 -25.33 -21.65
N ALA A 432 -0.74 -25.00 -22.28
CA ALA A 432 0.46 -24.54 -21.61
C ALA A 432 0.19 -23.25 -20.82
N SER A 433 -0.33 -22.22 -21.49
CA SER A 433 -0.68 -20.94 -20.87
C SER A 433 -1.75 -21.11 -19.77
N TRP A 434 -2.74 -21.95 -19.99
CA TRP A 434 -3.77 -22.28 -19.01
C TRP A 434 -3.17 -22.92 -17.75
N LYS A 435 -2.33 -23.93 -17.91
CA LYS A 435 -1.71 -24.62 -16.79
C LYS A 435 -0.75 -23.71 -16.02
N GLU A 436 0.06 -22.94 -16.72
CA GLU A 436 0.95 -21.94 -16.11
C GLU A 436 0.15 -20.99 -15.22
N PHE A 437 -0.92 -20.40 -15.74
CA PHE A 437 -1.78 -19.47 -15.01
C PHE A 437 -2.44 -20.11 -13.79
N PHE A 438 -3.04 -21.29 -13.94
CA PHE A 438 -3.76 -21.95 -12.85
C PHE A 438 -2.85 -22.72 -11.88
N SER A 439 -1.59 -22.95 -12.19
CA SER A 439 -0.60 -23.47 -11.26
C SER A 439 0.04 -22.38 -10.39
N THR A 440 -0.15 -21.11 -10.76
CA THR A 440 0.38 -19.98 -10.00
C THR A 440 -0.48 -19.75 -8.76
N GLY A 441 0.16 -19.78 -7.59
CA GLY A 441 -0.47 -19.51 -6.30
C GLY A 441 -1.75 -20.34 -6.06
N THR A 442 -2.84 -19.67 -5.75
CA THR A 442 -4.15 -20.31 -5.50
C THR A 442 -5.14 -20.16 -6.67
N ASN A 443 -4.69 -19.76 -7.85
CA ASN A 443 -5.55 -19.55 -9.02
C ASN A 443 -6.39 -20.79 -9.38
N TRP A 444 -5.86 -21.99 -9.13
CA TRP A 444 -6.55 -23.27 -9.35
C TRP A 444 -7.91 -23.35 -8.62
N LYS A 445 -8.09 -22.67 -7.48
CA LYS A 445 -9.37 -22.61 -6.75
C LYS A 445 -10.52 -22.01 -7.55
N ASP A 446 -10.20 -21.28 -8.62
CA ASP A 446 -11.22 -20.68 -9.50
C ASP A 446 -11.78 -21.64 -10.55
N LEU A 447 -11.11 -22.76 -10.78
CA LEU A 447 -11.54 -23.76 -11.76
C LEU A 447 -12.86 -24.44 -11.39
N GLU A 448 -13.04 -24.81 -10.12
CA GLU A 448 -14.26 -25.43 -9.61
C GLU A 448 -14.52 -24.97 -8.16
N LYS A 449 -15.80 -25.01 -7.76
CA LYS A 449 -16.15 -24.74 -6.36
C LYS A 449 -15.55 -25.85 -5.46
N GLU A 450 -14.93 -25.43 -4.37
CA GLU A 450 -14.45 -26.32 -3.30
C GLU A 450 -13.42 -27.39 -3.75
N ILE A 451 -12.80 -27.19 -4.93
CA ILE A 451 -11.74 -28.09 -5.40
C ILE A 451 -10.52 -28.02 -4.45
N THR A 452 -9.95 -29.18 -4.14
CA THR A 452 -8.68 -29.27 -3.44
C THR A 452 -7.49 -29.23 -4.42
N TYR A 453 -6.29 -28.90 -3.91
CA TYR A 453 -5.09 -28.88 -4.75
C TYR A 453 -4.75 -30.25 -5.34
N GLU A 454 -5.00 -31.32 -4.58
CA GLU A 454 -4.79 -32.70 -5.06
C GLU A 454 -5.75 -33.08 -6.19
N GLU A 455 -7.01 -32.64 -6.12
CA GLU A 455 -7.98 -32.85 -7.18
C GLU A 455 -7.62 -32.05 -8.43
N TYR A 456 -7.21 -30.78 -8.25
CA TYR A 456 -6.69 -29.96 -9.35
C TYR A 456 -5.55 -30.66 -10.09
N ARG A 457 -4.56 -31.19 -9.38
CA ARG A 457 -3.41 -31.90 -9.99
C ARG A 457 -3.78 -33.17 -10.74
N LYS A 458 -4.93 -33.76 -10.43
CA LYS A 458 -5.45 -34.98 -11.10
C LYS A 458 -6.27 -34.67 -12.35
N ILE A 459 -6.58 -33.39 -12.61
CA ILE A 459 -7.31 -33.00 -13.83
C ILE A 459 -6.45 -33.31 -15.05
N SER A 460 -6.96 -34.16 -15.94
CA SER A 460 -6.26 -34.55 -17.16
C SER A 460 -6.18 -33.39 -18.15
N ASP A 461 -5.15 -33.41 -18.99
CA ASP A 461 -4.97 -32.43 -20.08
C ASP A 461 -6.20 -32.36 -21.00
N LYS A 462 -6.81 -33.51 -21.28
CA LYS A 462 -8.06 -33.61 -22.05
C LYS A 462 -9.18 -32.82 -21.39
N ASN A 463 -9.33 -32.90 -20.06
CA ASN A 463 -10.37 -32.16 -19.34
C ASN A 463 -10.09 -30.65 -19.33
N HIS A 464 -8.83 -30.24 -19.17
CA HIS A 464 -8.45 -28.84 -19.31
C HIS A 464 -8.79 -28.29 -20.70
N ILE A 465 -8.37 -28.97 -21.77
CA ILE A 465 -8.65 -28.59 -23.15
C ILE A 465 -10.15 -28.51 -23.40
N GLN A 466 -10.93 -29.49 -22.95
CA GLN A 466 -12.39 -29.48 -23.08
C GLN A 466 -12.99 -28.25 -22.41
N LYS A 467 -12.53 -27.88 -21.22
CA LYS A 467 -12.99 -26.69 -20.49
C LYS A 467 -12.60 -25.40 -21.21
N ILE A 468 -11.37 -25.31 -21.72
CA ILE A 468 -10.86 -24.18 -22.50
C ILE A 468 -11.74 -23.97 -23.75
N MET A 469 -11.96 -25.01 -24.52
CA MET A 469 -12.73 -24.92 -25.76
C MET A 469 -14.21 -24.62 -25.54
N LYS A 470 -14.82 -25.24 -24.52
CA LYS A 470 -16.25 -25.08 -24.23
C LYS A 470 -16.61 -23.73 -23.64
N MET A 471 -15.70 -23.08 -22.90
CA MET A 471 -16.01 -21.83 -22.20
C MET A 471 -15.23 -20.63 -22.77
N PRO A 472 -13.95 -20.36 -22.43
CA PRO A 472 -13.30 -19.12 -22.86
C PRO A 472 -13.18 -19.00 -24.38
N VAL A 473 -12.80 -20.07 -25.10
CA VAL A 473 -12.66 -20.04 -26.57
C VAL A 473 -14.02 -19.81 -27.22
N HIS A 474 -15.07 -20.57 -26.83
CA HIS A 474 -16.41 -20.38 -27.34
C HIS A 474 -16.90 -18.93 -27.16
N PHE A 475 -16.70 -18.36 -25.97
CA PHE A 475 -17.14 -16.98 -25.70
C PHE A 475 -16.30 -15.93 -26.41
N LEU A 476 -15.01 -16.16 -26.64
CA LEU A 476 -14.18 -15.25 -27.45
C LEU A 476 -14.63 -15.27 -28.91
N LEU A 477 -14.88 -16.42 -29.48
CA LEU A 477 -15.43 -16.54 -30.84
C LEU A 477 -16.79 -15.88 -31.01
N LYS A 478 -17.60 -15.79 -29.94
CA LYS A 478 -18.95 -15.17 -29.97
C LYS A 478 -18.91 -13.67 -29.69
N SER A 479 -18.17 -13.24 -28.65
CA SER A 479 -18.15 -11.83 -28.19
C SER A 479 -17.01 -11.01 -28.77
N GLY A 480 -16.07 -11.64 -29.47
CA GLY A 480 -14.91 -11.03 -30.12
C GLY A 480 -14.82 -11.50 -31.57
N GLU A 481 -15.93 -11.80 -32.22
CA GLU A 481 -15.99 -12.29 -33.60
C GLU A 481 -15.34 -11.33 -34.63
N GLU A 482 -15.21 -10.06 -34.25
CA GLU A 482 -14.50 -9.07 -35.05
C GLU A 482 -12.99 -9.34 -35.13
N PHE A 483 -12.44 -10.08 -34.13
CA PHE A 483 -11.00 -10.34 -34.00
C PHE A 483 -10.64 -11.82 -34.03
N PHE A 484 -11.52 -12.68 -33.50
CA PHE A 484 -11.25 -14.10 -33.36
C PHE A 484 -12.02 -14.95 -34.36
N VAL A 485 -11.32 -15.94 -34.90
CA VAL A 485 -11.89 -16.86 -35.86
C VAL A 485 -11.45 -18.30 -35.60
N LYS A 486 -12.25 -19.25 -36.01
CA LYS A 486 -11.88 -20.66 -36.05
C LYS A 486 -11.15 -20.93 -37.38
N LYS A 487 -9.95 -21.51 -37.33
CA LYS A 487 -9.16 -21.81 -38.52
C LYS A 487 -8.71 -23.27 -38.48
N ASP A 488 -8.63 -23.92 -39.63
CA ASP A 488 -8.17 -25.31 -39.72
C ASP A 488 -6.71 -25.41 -39.22
N GLY A 489 -6.47 -26.34 -38.30
CA GLY A 489 -5.15 -26.55 -37.73
C GLY A 489 -4.85 -25.71 -36.49
N ALA A 490 -5.67 -24.71 -36.14
CA ALA A 490 -5.54 -23.89 -34.96
C ALA A 490 -6.72 -24.09 -33.98
N ALA A 491 -6.47 -23.98 -32.69
CA ALA A 491 -7.52 -24.01 -31.68
C ALA A 491 -8.29 -22.68 -31.63
N LEU A 492 -7.57 -21.57 -31.83
CA LEU A 492 -8.11 -20.23 -31.95
C LEU A 492 -7.14 -19.39 -32.80
N ALA A 493 -7.65 -18.52 -33.66
CA ALA A 493 -6.86 -17.64 -34.50
C ALA A 493 -7.39 -16.21 -34.46
N LEU A 494 -6.52 -15.25 -34.70
CA LEU A 494 -6.88 -13.88 -35.04
C LEU A 494 -7.27 -13.82 -36.53
N ARG A 495 -8.12 -12.86 -36.86
CA ARG A 495 -8.49 -12.60 -38.25
C ARG A 495 -7.32 -12.02 -39.04
N ASP A 496 -7.32 -12.23 -40.35
CA ASP A 496 -6.22 -11.80 -41.25
C ASP A 496 -6.04 -10.28 -41.22
N GLU A 497 -7.08 -9.50 -40.92
CA GLU A 497 -7.00 -8.04 -40.75
C GLU A 497 -6.07 -7.61 -39.61
N MET A 498 -5.74 -8.51 -38.70
CA MET A 498 -4.80 -8.28 -37.60
C MET A 498 -3.34 -8.48 -38.00
N GLU A 499 -3.04 -9.05 -39.20
CA GLU A 499 -1.70 -9.48 -39.58
C GLU A 499 -0.64 -8.37 -39.53
N GLU A 500 -1.00 -7.15 -39.90
CA GLU A 500 -0.05 -6.04 -39.89
C GLU A 500 0.15 -5.51 -38.44
N ILE A 501 -0.92 -5.36 -37.66
CA ILE A 501 -0.83 -4.75 -36.33
C ILE A 501 -0.15 -5.68 -35.30
N VAL A 502 -0.23 -7.00 -35.45
CA VAL A 502 0.43 -7.96 -34.55
C VAL A 502 1.96 -7.92 -34.67
N LYS A 503 2.50 -7.32 -35.73
CA LYS A 503 3.95 -7.10 -35.93
C LYS A 503 4.47 -5.94 -35.08
N GLU A 504 3.59 -5.07 -34.59
CA GLU A 504 3.96 -3.94 -33.75
C GLU A 504 4.22 -4.42 -32.30
N PRO A 505 5.43 -4.30 -31.76
CA PRO A 505 5.76 -4.78 -30.40
C PRO A 505 4.88 -4.13 -29.32
N VAL A 506 4.48 -2.87 -29.53
CA VAL A 506 3.63 -2.14 -28.59
C VAL A 506 2.26 -2.80 -28.42
N LEU A 507 1.72 -3.50 -29.42
CA LEU A 507 0.48 -4.26 -29.29
C LEU A 507 0.65 -5.41 -28.29
N ALA A 508 1.75 -6.13 -28.36
CA ALA A 508 2.06 -7.23 -27.45
C ALA A 508 2.21 -6.73 -26.00
N GLU A 509 2.91 -5.60 -25.81
CA GLU A 509 3.06 -4.97 -24.48
C GLU A 509 1.73 -4.53 -23.91
N GLN A 510 0.90 -3.82 -24.70
CA GLN A 510 -0.42 -3.40 -24.29
C GLN A 510 -1.34 -4.58 -23.98
N MET A 511 -1.31 -5.62 -24.81
CA MET A 511 -2.07 -6.85 -24.60
C MET A 511 -1.69 -7.53 -23.28
N LYS A 512 -0.40 -7.71 -23.01
CA LYS A 512 0.10 -8.31 -21.78
C LYS A 512 -0.34 -7.51 -20.57
N ASP A 513 -0.11 -6.19 -20.57
CA ASP A 513 -0.47 -5.29 -19.47
C ASP A 513 -1.98 -5.32 -19.16
N VAL A 514 -2.85 -5.33 -20.17
CA VAL A 514 -4.30 -5.47 -19.98
C VAL A 514 -4.65 -6.80 -19.32
N ILE A 515 -4.08 -7.91 -19.82
CA ILE A 515 -4.41 -9.26 -19.33
C ILE A 515 -3.98 -9.41 -17.88
N GLU A 516 -2.74 -8.99 -17.55
CA GLU A 516 -2.20 -9.04 -16.18
C GLU A 516 -3.04 -8.19 -15.24
N TYR A 517 -3.30 -6.93 -15.60
CA TYR A 517 -4.15 -6.04 -14.80
C TYR A 517 -5.54 -6.65 -14.55
N ARG A 518 -6.20 -7.15 -15.58
CA ARG A 518 -7.56 -7.70 -15.44
C ARG A 518 -7.61 -8.95 -14.59
N ALA A 519 -6.60 -9.81 -14.69
CA ALA A 519 -6.48 -10.98 -13.82
C ALA A 519 -6.31 -10.57 -12.36
N MET A 520 -5.46 -9.59 -12.08
CA MET A 520 -5.20 -9.10 -10.73
C MET A 520 -6.42 -8.38 -10.13
N ASP A 521 -7.07 -7.48 -10.89
CA ASP A 521 -8.31 -6.81 -10.45
C ASP A 521 -9.45 -7.82 -10.20
N TYR A 522 -9.56 -8.87 -11.01
CA TYR A 522 -10.54 -9.95 -10.79
C TYR A 522 -10.32 -10.62 -9.43
N TYR A 523 -9.09 -11.03 -9.10
CA TYR A 523 -8.79 -11.67 -7.83
C TYR A 523 -8.97 -10.71 -6.66
N ARG A 524 -8.51 -9.46 -6.77
CA ARG A 524 -8.74 -8.44 -5.74
C ARG A 524 -10.22 -8.28 -5.38
N ARG A 525 -11.11 -8.20 -6.39
CA ARG A 525 -12.56 -8.08 -6.16
C ARG A 525 -13.13 -9.32 -5.51
N ARG A 526 -12.75 -10.50 -5.97
CA ARG A 526 -13.25 -11.78 -5.46
C ARG A 526 -12.88 -12.01 -4.00
N TYR A 527 -11.66 -11.67 -3.58
CA TYR A 527 -11.25 -11.77 -2.19
C TYR A 527 -11.99 -10.79 -1.29
N LYS A 528 -12.19 -9.55 -1.72
CA LYS A 528 -13.01 -8.58 -0.97
C LYS A 528 -14.45 -9.08 -0.76
N GLU A 529 -15.05 -9.76 -1.74
CA GLU A 529 -16.38 -10.36 -1.60
C GLU A 529 -16.39 -11.55 -0.64
N GLN A 530 -15.37 -12.40 -0.64
CA GLN A 530 -15.26 -13.53 0.27
C GLN A 530 -15.12 -13.10 1.73
N ILE A 531 -14.30 -12.09 2.00
CA ILE A 531 -14.14 -11.52 3.33
C ILE A 531 -15.47 -10.94 3.84
N LYS A 532 -16.19 -10.19 2.99
CA LYS A 532 -17.51 -9.66 3.34
C LYS A 532 -18.57 -10.74 3.63
N ALA A 533 -18.46 -11.91 3.03
CA ALA A 533 -19.38 -13.02 3.27
C ALA A 533 -19.05 -13.83 4.53
N LEU A 534 -17.83 -13.68 5.07
CA LEU A 534 -17.38 -14.34 6.30
C LEU A 534 -17.58 -13.46 7.55
N LEU A 535 -17.71 -12.15 7.37
CA LEU A 535 -18.07 -11.16 8.40
C LEU A 535 -19.58 -10.97 8.47
#